data_5db76aa85425648582aa6ff9630af53c
#
_entry.id   5db76aa85425648582aa6ff9630af53c
#
_cell.length_a   1.000
_cell.length_b   1.000
_cell.length_c   1.000
_cell.angle_alpha   90.00
_cell.angle_beta   90.00
_cell.angle_gamma   90.00
#
_symmetry.space_group_name_H-M   'P 1'
#
loop_
_entity.id
_entity.type
_entity.pdbx_description
1 polymer ?
#
loop_
_entity_poly.entity_id
_entity_poly.type
_entity_poly.pdbx_seq_one_letter_code
_entity_poly.pdbx_strand_id
1 'polypeptide(L)'
;MSTGSFAKCCCALLVLGVALGADAAAPAEIVLEKPVQRWLWGGFGFHNSEATMLPMMSREFRDERVYKTFREVSPTYARVFAGYADWTKEAMDSFADFYDATFRRAGTTIYMVPGRFPYVHRDFDAKDHFERIATNLAYLVNVRKLTKLRYYAIANELSAGNVCFWFDRAGKMDLYRDYCEEAYCAFRRHGLDIGLQTTDRACFDAGWMMEHFKWAIENVDEFTDTYCWHYYDYRHQPGDPGLYQWLYTNTVNFVRLAGTREKRVSLGEYGMQGRSSVERNGCGSGVMRDDGTFSYRHPEQQHLAAIARVEMGLAAMNAGAVSAVNWTMFDYPDPFLRENGDSPEEKARYDVARFSGHGLQMRYNKCGLVRWNDEDHDYSARADLYTMGYLAKLFRKGARVLASRTAGDDPTLRVGAVTNPDGSCSIAVINWGGRREVRLTSAHPFDKPLRIYEYDSANPPYNAFNDLQPAKGTVAATNGAFAVTLPAKSLVFLTTDYVDRVPSEVDGVDADDGRLTWDVCGDPEHVYYRVFRNGRQIRSTVATSCAIDDDDADYEVKSVDRWGNVR
;
A
#
# COMPACT_ATOMS: atom_id res chain seq x y z
N MET A 1 -64.12 -45.26 -33.19
CA MET A 1 -63.93 -45.66 -34.57
C MET A 1 -62.71 -45.01 -35.13
N SER A 2 -61.87 -45.77 -35.82
CA SER A 2 -60.70 -45.46 -36.63
C SER A 2 -59.40 -45.09 -35.85
N THR A 3 -58.60 -46.08 -35.80
CA THR A 3 -57.21 -46.18 -35.46
C THR A 3 -56.33 -45.59 -36.57
N GLY A 4 -55.38 -44.73 -36.23
CA GLY A 4 -54.33 -44.23 -37.12
C GLY A 4 -52.96 -44.50 -36.53
N SER A 5 -52.27 -45.46 -37.10
CA SER A 5 -50.90 -45.87 -36.84
C SER A 5 -49.93 -44.79 -37.26
N PHE A 6 -48.98 -44.36 -36.39
CA PHE A 6 -47.83 -43.55 -36.77
C PHE A 6 -46.55 -44.38 -36.72
N ALA A 7 -45.95 -44.53 -37.83
CA ALA A 7 -44.66 -45.19 -38.06
C ALA A 7 -43.51 -44.36 -37.41
N LYS A 8 -42.64 -45.03 -36.67
CA LYS A 8 -41.39 -44.47 -36.14
C LYS A 8 -40.34 -44.50 -37.24
N CYS A 9 -39.90 -43.30 -37.68
CA CYS A 9 -38.71 -43.14 -38.51
C CYS A 9 -37.51 -42.86 -37.56
N CYS A 10 -36.61 -43.82 -37.42
CA CYS A 10 -35.32 -43.65 -36.79
C CYS A 10 -34.36 -42.98 -37.75
N CYS A 11 -34.09 -41.67 -37.62
CA CYS A 11 -32.94 -41.03 -38.24
C CYS A 11 -31.72 -41.15 -37.31
N ALA A 12 -30.76 -41.98 -37.69
CA ALA A 12 -29.46 -42.01 -37.07
C ALA A 12 -28.66 -40.79 -37.55
N LEU A 13 -28.48 -39.81 -36.66
CA LEU A 13 -27.52 -38.72 -36.87
C LEU A 13 -26.11 -39.22 -36.55
N LEU A 14 -25.29 -39.39 -37.59
CA LEU A 14 -23.84 -39.52 -37.46
C LEU A 14 -23.28 -38.15 -37.07
N VAL A 15 -22.91 -37.98 -35.81
CA VAL A 15 -22.12 -36.82 -35.36
C VAL A 15 -20.66 -37.10 -35.70
N LEU A 16 -20.19 -36.58 -36.83
CA LEU A 16 -18.77 -36.44 -37.10
C LEU A 16 -18.22 -35.41 -36.14
N GLY A 17 -17.57 -35.85 -35.07
CA GLY A 17 -16.75 -35.01 -34.21
C GLY A 17 -15.51 -34.56 -34.99
N VAL A 18 -15.59 -33.38 -35.59
CA VAL A 18 -14.39 -32.65 -35.99
C VAL A 18 -13.78 -32.14 -34.68
N ALA A 19 -12.77 -32.83 -34.19
CA ALA A 19 -11.85 -32.27 -33.22
C ALA A 19 -11.14 -31.10 -33.90
N LEU A 20 -11.71 -29.89 -33.75
CA LEU A 20 -10.95 -28.66 -33.96
C LEU A 20 -9.83 -28.70 -32.93
N GLY A 21 -8.63 -29.08 -33.35
CA GLY A 21 -7.43 -28.83 -32.62
C GLY A 21 -7.42 -27.33 -32.33
N ALA A 22 -7.63 -26.96 -31.05
CA ALA A 22 -7.40 -25.60 -30.63
C ALA A 22 -5.90 -25.36 -30.89
N ASP A 23 -5.58 -24.67 -31.96
CA ASP A 23 -4.25 -24.09 -32.13
C ASP A 23 -3.98 -23.33 -30.84
N ALA A 24 -3.04 -23.81 -30.04
CA ALA A 24 -2.61 -23.11 -28.83
C ALA A 24 -2.15 -21.73 -29.28
N ALA A 25 -2.94 -20.71 -28.96
CA ALA A 25 -2.57 -19.34 -29.31
C ALA A 25 -1.13 -19.09 -28.86
N ALA A 26 -0.34 -18.47 -29.72
CA ALA A 26 1.06 -18.17 -29.41
C ALA A 26 1.12 -17.43 -28.06
N PRO A 27 2.08 -17.75 -27.20
CA PRO A 27 2.21 -17.09 -25.90
C PRO A 27 2.25 -15.58 -26.07
N ALA A 28 1.54 -14.85 -25.22
CA ALA A 28 1.65 -13.39 -25.20
C ALA A 28 3.09 -13.01 -24.83
N GLU A 29 3.66 -12.05 -25.54
CA GLU A 29 5.03 -11.61 -25.28
C GLU A 29 5.07 -10.34 -24.43
N ILE A 30 5.95 -10.33 -23.42
CA ILE A 30 6.31 -9.16 -22.63
C ILE A 30 7.80 -8.90 -22.83
N VAL A 31 8.14 -7.65 -23.12
CA VAL A 31 9.53 -7.22 -23.31
C VAL A 31 9.89 -6.21 -22.22
N LEU A 32 10.97 -6.50 -21.48
CA LEU A 32 11.59 -5.59 -20.53
C LEU A 32 12.81 -4.94 -21.15
N GLU A 33 12.82 -3.63 -21.20
CA GLU A 33 13.86 -2.82 -21.83
C GLU A 33 14.72 -2.10 -20.77
N LYS A 34 15.68 -1.29 -21.22
CA LYS A 34 16.53 -0.51 -20.32
C LYS A 34 15.72 0.58 -19.60
N PRO A 35 16.17 1.02 -18.40
CA PRO A 35 15.56 2.13 -17.69
C PRO A 35 15.56 3.41 -18.55
N VAL A 36 14.43 4.12 -18.53
CA VAL A 36 14.25 5.39 -19.25
C VAL A 36 13.92 6.56 -18.33
N GLN A 37 13.63 6.29 -17.05
CA GLN A 37 13.22 7.31 -16.11
C GLN A 37 14.45 8.06 -15.55
N ARG A 38 14.28 9.36 -15.37
CA ARG A 38 15.32 10.25 -14.81
C ARG A 38 15.57 9.96 -13.32
N TRP A 39 14.50 9.72 -12.56
CA TRP A 39 14.54 9.58 -11.12
C TRP A 39 14.50 8.11 -10.70
N LEU A 40 15.20 7.80 -9.62
CA LEU A 40 15.08 6.50 -8.99
C LEU A 40 13.70 6.37 -8.30
N TRP A 41 13.17 5.17 -8.28
CA TRP A 41 11.94 4.84 -7.58
C TRP A 41 12.11 5.01 -6.07
N GLY A 42 11.23 5.75 -5.41
CA GLY A 42 11.25 5.98 -3.96
C GLY A 42 10.54 4.90 -3.16
N GLY A 43 9.65 4.15 -3.80
CA GLY A 43 8.95 3.01 -3.21
C GLY A 43 7.44 3.09 -3.33
N PHE A 44 6.81 1.92 -3.22
CA PHE A 44 5.40 1.80 -2.87
C PHE A 44 5.27 1.92 -1.36
N GLY A 45 4.26 2.65 -0.92
CA GLY A 45 4.02 2.89 0.48
C GLY A 45 2.55 2.85 0.83
N PHE A 46 2.30 3.11 2.10
CA PHE A 46 0.97 3.15 2.66
C PHE A 46 0.79 4.40 3.50
N HIS A 47 -0.46 4.84 3.60
CA HIS A 47 -0.83 5.77 4.64
C HIS A 47 -0.91 5.03 5.98
N ASN A 48 -0.40 5.64 7.05
CA ASN A 48 -0.19 4.98 8.35
C ASN A 48 -0.70 5.87 9.48
N SER A 49 -2.02 6.01 9.60
CA SER A 49 -2.65 6.74 10.72
C SER A 49 -2.39 6.06 12.06
N GLU A 50 -2.25 4.74 12.07
CA GLU A 50 -1.96 3.93 13.24
C GLU A 50 -0.65 4.31 13.95
N ALA A 51 0.29 4.92 13.25
CA ALA A 51 1.55 5.40 13.85
C ALA A 51 1.35 6.39 15.01
N THR A 52 0.23 7.11 15.02
CA THR A 52 -0.14 8.04 16.09
C THR A 52 -1.13 7.44 17.09
N MET A 53 -1.55 6.19 16.89
CA MET A 53 -2.57 5.51 17.69
C MET A 53 -2.01 4.35 18.52
N LEU A 54 -0.69 4.25 18.63
CA LEU A 54 -0.01 3.20 19.37
C LEU A 54 -0.55 2.96 20.79
N PRO A 55 -0.87 4.01 21.58
CA PRO A 55 -1.41 3.82 22.93
C PRO A 55 -2.78 3.14 22.99
N MET A 56 -3.50 3.09 21.85
CA MET A 56 -4.83 2.47 21.76
C MET A 56 -4.78 0.99 21.39
N MET A 57 -3.61 0.47 20.97
CA MET A 57 -3.45 -0.90 20.51
C MET A 57 -3.24 -1.85 21.68
N SER A 58 -3.95 -2.98 21.68
CA SER A 58 -3.57 -4.10 22.54
C SER A 58 -2.15 -4.56 22.19
N ARG A 59 -1.44 -5.14 23.17
CA ARG A 59 -0.10 -5.70 22.94
C ARG A 59 -0.13 -6.77 21.84
N GLU A 60 -1.15 -7.64 21.86
CA GLU A 60 -1.32 -8.70 20.87
C GLU A 60 -1.50 -8.11 19.46
N PHE A 61 -2.45 -7.21 19.26
CA PHE A 61 -2.67 -6.58 17.96
C PHE A 61 -1.40 -5.88 17.45
N ARG A 62 -0.72 -5.13 18.31
CA ARG A 62 0.50 -4.42 17.98
C ARG A 62 1.62 -5.36 17.53
N ASP A 63 1.92 -6.40 18.33
CA ASP A 63 3.10 -7.25 18.10
C ASP A 63 2.84 -8.34 17.05
N GLU A 64 1.61 -8.86 16.95
CA GLU A 64 1.25 -9.97 16.06
C GLU A 64 0.66 -9.52 14.72
N ARG A 65 0.14 -8.30 14.66
CA ARG A 65 -0.45 -7.78 13.42
C ARG A 65 0.32 -6.55 12.91
N VAL A 66 0.42 -5.49 13.70
CA VAL A 66 0.98 -4.22 13.22
C VAL A 66 2.48 -4.35 12.98
N TYR A 67 3.28 -4.60 14.00
CA TYR A 67 4.74 -4.66 13.86
C TYR A 67 5.19 -5.83 12.98
N LYS A 68 4.54 -6.99 13.12
CA LYS A 68 4.80 -8.16 12.27
C LYS A 68 4.59 -7.83 10.79
N THR A 69 3.45 -7.24 10.44
CA THR A 69 3.13 -6.91 9.04
C THR A 69 4.07 -5.84 8.48
N PHE A 70 4.39 -4.79 9.25
CA PHE A 70 5.38 -3.80 8.82
C PHE A 70 6.75 -4.40 8.57
N ARG A 71 7.23 -5.29 9.43
CA ARG A 71 8.53 -5.95 9.25
C ARG A 71 8.54 -6.91 8.06
N GLU A 72 7.45 -7.63 7.84
CA GLU A 72 7.34 -8.59 6.74
C GLU A 72 7.18 -7.91 5.38
N VAL A 73 6.29 -6.91 5.26
CA VAL A 73 6.08 -6.11 4.05
C VAL A 73 7.25 -5.18 3.79
N SER A 74 7.82 -4.61 4.86
CA SER A 74 8.99 -3.73 4.80
C SER A 74 8.84 -2.56 3.82
N PRO A 75 7.73 -1.77 3.90
CA PRO A 75 7.46 -0.71 2.95
C PRO A 75 8.56 0.35 3.01
N THR A 76 9.05 0.80 1.87
CA THR A 76 10.15 1.77 1.80
C THR A 76 9.70 3.23 1.74
N TYR A 77 8.39 3.46 1.72
CA TYR A 77 7.76 4.78 1.76
C TYR A 77 6.53 4.75 2.66
N ALA A 78 6.31 5.78 3.47
CA ALA A 78 5.17 5.90 4.36
C ALA A 78 4.69 7.34 4.43
N ARG A 79 3.38 7.55 4.30
CA ARG A 79 2.72 8.82 4.57
C ARG A 79 2.00 8.72 5.92
N VAL A 80 2.09 9.75 6.75
CA VAL A 80 1.57 9.72 8.12
C VAL A 80 0.85 11.02 8.44
N PHE A 81 -0.36 10.93 9.00
CA PHE A 81 -1.02 12.08 9.62
C PHE A 81 -0.34 12.42 10.95
N ALA A 82 0.60 13.35 10.89
CA ALA A 82 1.46 13.72 11.99
C ALA A 82 2.14 15.08 11.76
N GLY A 83 2.95 15.53 12.70
CA GLY A 83 3.71 16.77 12.56
C GLY A 83 2.90 18.01 12.90
N TYR A 84 2.13 17.96 14.00
CA TYR A 84 1.31 19.07 14.46
C TYR A 84 2.12 20.07 15.33
N ALA A 85 1.72 21.34 15.30
CA ALA A 85 2.36 22.40 16.10
C ALA A 85 2.16 22.21 17.61
N ASP A 86 1.06 21.60 18.01
CA ASP A 86 0.66 21.31 19.41
C ASP A 86 1.03 19.89 19.85
N TRP A 87 1.91 19.23 19.12
CA TRP A 87 2.32 17.87 19.45
C TRP A 87 3.11 17.83 20.75
N THR A 88 2.65 17.02 21.70
CA THR A 88 3.34 16.88 22.99
C THR A 88 4.60 16.03 22.86
N LYS A 89 5.50 16.16 23.82
CA LYS A 89 6.73 15.33 23.84
C LYS A 89 6.39 13.84 23.91
N GLU A 90 5.40 13.46 24.70
CA GLU A 90 4.94 12.07 24.86
C GLU A 90 4.39 11.52 23.54
N ALA A 91 3.63 12.30 22.79
CA ALA A 91 3.12 11.89 21.48
C ALA A 91 4.27 11.74 20.45
N MET A 92 5.25 12.64 20.47
CA MET A 92 6.44 12.52 19.63
C MET A 92 7.29 11.30 19.99
N ASP A 93 7.46 11.02 21.28
CA ASP A 93 8.19 9.84 21.75
C ASP A 93 7.47 8.54 21.34
N SER A 94 6.15 8.47 21.53
CA SER A 94 5.34 7.33 21.08
C SER A 94 5.45 7.09 19.56
N PHE A 95 5.40 8.17 18.78
CA PHE A 95 5.62 8.07 17.34
C PHE A 95 7.02 7.56 16.98
N ALA A 96 8.04 8.04 17.68
CA ALA A 96 9.41 7.61 17.46
C ALA A 96 9.62 6.13 17.85
N ASP A 97 8.98 5.66 18.91
CA ASP A 97 9.00 4.24 19.29
C ASP A 97 8.32 3.37 18.23
N PHE A 98 7.21 3.81 17.67
CA PHE A 98 6.57 3.16 16.53
C PHE A 98 7.49 3.12 15.31
N TYR A 99 8.15 4.24 14.99
CA TYR A 99 9.13 4.31 13.90
C TYR A 99 10.26 3.28 14.09
N ASP A 100 10.81 3.18 15.31
CA ASP A 100 11.89 2.27 15.63
C ASP A 100 11.47 0.80 15.48
N ALA A 101 10.27 0.48 15.90
CA ALA A 101 9.74 -0.88 15.81
C ALA A 101 9.39 -1.31 14.37
N THR A 102 9.08 -0.36 13.47
CA THR A 102 8.52 -0.63 12.13
C THR A 102 9.41 -0.11 11.00
N PHE A 103 9.57 1.20 10.88
CA PHE A 103 10.12 1.85 9.69
C PHE A 103 11.65 1.90 9.63
N ARG A 104 12.32 1.94 10.80
CA ARG A 104 13.79 2.12 10.85
C ARG A 104 14.50 1.01 10.09
N ARG A 105 14.09 -0.23 10.26
CA ARG A 105 14.73 -1.39 9.64
C ARG A 105 14.65 -1.36 8.10
N ALA A 106 13.50 -1.00 7.55
CA ALA A 106 13.29 -0.88 6.11
C ALA A 106 13.96 0.39 5.52
N GLY A 107 14.44 1.30 6.35
CA GLY A 107 14.92 2.60 5.93
C GLY A 107 13.82 3.43 5.26
N THR A 108 12.58 3.25 5.72
CA THR A 108 11.36 3.83 5.16
C THR A 108 11.46 5.36 5.14
N THR A 109 11.24 5.94 3.97
CA THR A 109 11.09 7.39 3.83
C THR A 109 9.77 7.82 4.42
N ILE A 110 9.79 8.75 5.36
CA ILE A 110 8.60 9.30 6.01
C ILE A 110 8.20 10.62 5.34
N TYR A 111 6.94 10.68 5.00
CA TYR A 111 6.23 11.86 4.54
C TYR A 111 5.16 12.20 5.58
N MET A 112 5.32 13.32 6.28
CA MET A 112 4.33 13.80 7.25
C MET A 112 3.40 14.82 6.63
N VAL A 113 2.14 14.76 7.00
CA VAL A 113 1.12 15.73 6.64
C VAL A 113 0.16 15.91 7.81
N PRO A 114 -0.23 17.13 8.18
CA PRO A 114 -1.30 17.33 9.15
C PRO A 114 -2.61 16.84 8.54
N GLY A 115 -3.30 15.93 9.23
CA GLY A 115 -4.59 15.39 8.77
C GLY A 115 -5.68 16.44 8.68
N ARG A 116 -5.49 17.56 9.36
CA ARG A 116 -6.37 18.73 9.34
C ARG A 116 -5.55 19.99 9.40
N PHE A 117 -5.94 20.94 8.58
CA PHE A 117 -5.42 22.31 8.62
C PHE A 117 -6.61 23.26 8.89
N PRO A 118 -6.87 23.63 10.17
CA PRO A 118 -8.03 24.44 10.52
C PRO A 118 -7.90 25.93 10.16
N TYR A 119 -6.79 26.38 9.60
CA TYR A 119 -6.33 27.76 9.72
C TYR A 119 -6.34 28.53 8.41
N VAL A 120 -7.47 28.57 7.73
CA VAL A 120 -7.67 29.44 6.55
C VAL A 120 -8.11 30.85 7.00
N HIS A 121 -7.61 31.34 8.13
CA HIS A 121 -7.94 32.65 8.68
C HIS A 121 -6.76 33.61 8.50
N ARG A 122 -7.05 34.87 8.10
CA ARG A 122 -6.02 35.89 7.92
C ARG A 122 -5.29 36.27 9.22
N ASP A 123 -5.91 36.03 10.37
CA ASP A 123 -5.36 36.33 11.69
C ASP A 123 -4.53 35.17 12.24
N PHE A 124 -4.28 34.13 11.43
CA PHE A 124 -3.47 33.00 11.83
C PHE A 124 -1.98 33.36 11.76
N ASP A 125 -1.28 33.21 12.88
CA ASP A 125 0.18 33.41 12.92
C ASP A 125 0.89 32.17 12.32
N ALA A 126 1.06 32.19 11.01
CA ALA A 126 1.71 31.13 10.27
C ALA A 126 3.18 30.95 10.70
N LYS A 127 3.86 32.07 11.02
CA LYS A 127 5.26 32.04 11.42
C LYS A 127 5.42 31.28 12.74
N ASP A 128 4.67 31.65 13.79
CA ASP A 128 4.71 30.92 15.07
C ASP A 128 4.31 29.46 14.90
N HIS A 129 3.28 29.19 14.11
CA HIS A 129 2.83 27.82 13.87
C HIS A 129 3.92 26.94 13.24
N PHE A 130 4.56 27.39 12.17
CA PHE A 130 5.60 26.61 11.49
C PHE A 130 6.91 26.56 12.25
N GLU A 131 7.22 27.57 13.10
CA GLU A 131 8.34 27.48 14.05
C GLU A 131 8.13 26.36 15.08
N ARG A 132 6.91 26.22 15.63
CA ARG A 132 6.58 25.12 16.55
C ARG A 132 6.67 23.77 15.83
N ILE A 133 6.14 23.65 14.61
CA ILE A 133 6.30 22.43 13.81
C ILE A 133 7.78 22.12 13.59
N ALA A 134 8.58 23.10 13.16
CA ALA A 134 10.00 22.90 12.91
C ALA A 134 10.76 22.46 14.19
N THR A 135 10.40 23.02 15.35
CA THR A 135 10.94 22.61 16.67
C THR A 135 10.62 21.13 16.95
N ASN A 136 9.38 20.72 16.77
CA ASN A 136 8.93 19.34 16.98
C ASN A 136 9.65 18.36 16.00
N LEU A 137 9.74 18.72 14.73
CA LEU A 137 10.45 17.91 13.74
C LEU A 137 11.95 17.86 14.02
N ALA A 138 12.56 18.94 14.50
CA ALA A 138 13.96 18.96 14.92
C ALA A 138 14.20 18.01 16.12
N TYR A 139 13.28 17.95 17.07
CA TYR A 139 13.32 16.96 18.14
C TYR A 139 13.30 15.52 17.59
N LEU A 140 12.37 15.21 16.70
CA LEU A 140 12.29 13.88 16.08
C LEU A 140 13.58 13.54 15.31
N VAL A 141 14.09 14.45 14.48
CA VAL A 141 15.25 14.19 13.63
C VAL A 141 16.56 14.15 14.44
N ASN A 142 16.78 15.15 15.31
CA ASN A 142 18.06 15.34 15.96
C ASN A 142 18.19 14.57 17.28
N VAL A 143 17.10 14.44 18.07
CA VAL A 143 17.10 13.74 19.35
C VAL A 143 16.69 12.27 19.16
N ARG A 144 15.54 12.02 18.53
CA ARG A 144 15.00 10.66 18.34
C ARG A 144 15.60 9.95 17.10
N LYS A 145 16.44 10.63 16.31
CA LYS A 145 17.16 10.08 15.16
C LYS A 145 16.26 9.55 14.03
N LEU A 146 15.12 10.19 13.77
CA LEU A 146 14.26 9.90 12.63
C LEU A 146 14.85 10.48 11.33
N THR A 147 16.02 10.03 10.94
CA THR A 147 16.80 10.57 9.81
C THR A 147 16.16 10.32 8.44
N LYS A 148 15.10 9.52 8.36
CA LYS A 148 14.34 9.25 7.13
C LYS A 148 13.06 10.08 7.02
N LEU A 149 12.80 10.98 7.96
CA LEU A 149 11.78 12.02 7.80
C LEU A 149 12.28 13.01 6.75
N ARG A 150 11.71 12.95 5.54
CA ARG A 150 12.24 13.66 4.36
C ARG A 150 11.25 14.62 3.76
N TYR A 151 9.95 14.42 4.00
CA TYR A 151 8.91 15.23 3.37
C TYR A 151 7.85 15.68 4.37
N TYR A 152 7.33 16.86 4.09
CA TYR A 152 6.22 17.45 4.80
C TYR A 152 5.27 18.13 3.80
N ALA A 153 3.94 17.97 3.98
CA ALA A 153 2.96 18.83 3.35
C ALA A 153 2.32 19.72 4.40
N ILE A 154 2.03 20.94 4.04
CA ILE A 154 1.40 21.89 4.98
C ILE A 154 -0.09 21.63 5.17
N ALA A 155 -0.72 20.92 4.24
CA ALA A 155 -2.14 20.60 4.27
C ALA A 155 -2.43 19.31 3.51
N ASN A 156 -3.44 18.55 3.96
CA ASN A 156 -3.99 17.41 3.23
C ASN A 156 -5.13 17.88 2.33
N GLU A 157 -5.10 17.52 1.04
CA GLU A 157 -6.18 17.72 0.08
C GLU A 157 -6.75 19.14 0.03
N LEU A 158 -5.98 20.09 -0.47
CA LEU A 158 -6.36 21.52 -0.60
C LEU A 158 -7.76 21.79 -1.18
N SER A 159 -8.32 20.83 -1.89
CA SER A 159 -9.61 20.93 -2.59
C SER A 159 -10.74 20.17 -1.90
N ALA A 160 -10.45 19.34 -0.89
CA ALA A 160 -11.48 18.56 -0.21
C ALA A 160 -12.12 19.37 0.92
N GLY A 161 -13.39 19.72 0.76
CA GLY A 161 -14.11 20.62 1.65
C GLY A 161 -14.36 20.15 3.08
N ASN A 162 -14.09 18.89 3.37
CA ASN A 162 -14.24 18.27 4.69
C ASN A 162 -12.92 18.06 5.44
N VAL A 163 -11.78 18.19 4.75
CA VAL A 163 -10.46 17.85 5.33
C VAL A 163 -9.55 19.07 5.38
N CYS A 164 -9.52 19.87 4.32
CA CYS A 164 -8.77 21.13 4.25
C CYS A 164 -9.64 22.22 3.67
N PHE A 165 -9.91 23.23 4.45
CA PHE A 165 -10.79 24.27 4.02
C PHE A 165 -10.21 25.13 2.91
N TRP A 166 -10.35 24.68 1.59
CA TRP A 166 -10.76 25.63 0.63
C TRP A 166 -9.76 26.71 0.23
N PHE A 167 -8.47 26.43 0.27
CA PHE A 167 -7.51 27.39 -0.26
C PHE A 167 -7.90 27.80 -1.68
N ASP A 168 -8.28 26.84 -2.53
CA ASP A 168 -8.68 27.09 -3.90
C ASP A 168 -10.11 27.68 -4.03
N ARG A 169 -11.11 27.06 -3.38
CA ARG A 169 -12.51 27.50 -3.48
C ARG A 169 -12.78 28.82 -2.75
N ALA A 170 -12.00 29.12 -1.73
CA ALA A 170 -12.07 30.40 -1.04
C ALA A 170 -11.27 31.51 -1.74
N GLY A 171 -10.63 31.22 -2.87
CA GLY A 171 -9.74 32.17 -3.54
C GLY A 171 -8.49 32.53 -2.71
N LYS A 172 -7.99 31.61 -1.89
CA LYS A 172 -6.93 31.84 -0.92
C LYS A 172 -5.61 31.10 -1.28
N MET A 173 -5.38 30.86 -2.55
CA MET A 173 -4.15 30.20 -2.99
C MET A 173 -2.89 31.01 -2.66
N ASP A 174 -2.98 32.34 -2.63
CA ASP A 174 -1.87 33.19 -2.18
C ASP A 174 -1.50 32.91 -0.74
N LEU A 175 -2.47 32.70 0.14
CA LEU A 175 -2.24 32.31 1.53
C LEU A 175 -1.55 30.92 1.63
N TYR A 176 -1.92 29.98 0.76
CA TYR A 176 -1.22 28.71 0.68
C TYR A 176 0.25 28.87 0.29
N ARG A 177 0.53 29.76 -0.67
CA ARG A 177 1.90 30.12 -1.04
C ARG A 177 2.68 30.66 0.15
N ASP A 178 2.11 31.66 0.87
CA ASP A 178 2.75 32.27 2.03
C ASP A 178 3.05 31.23 3.13
N TYR A 179 2.15 30.25 3.32
CA TYR A 179 2.38 29.16 4.28
C TYR A 179 3.45 28.18 3.81
N CYS A 180 3.58 27.92 2.51
CA CYS A 180 4.70 27.13 1.97
C CYS A 180 6.03 27.83 2.25
N GLU A 181 6.11 29.15 2.04
CA GLU A 181 7.29 29.97 2.31
C GLU A 181 7.67 29.92 3.80
N GLU A 182 6.71 30.18 4.69
CA GLU A 182 6.97 30.16 6.14
C GLU A 182 7.43 28.77 6.62
N ALA A 183 6.78 27.69 6.18
CA ALA A 183 7.20 26.32 6.53
C ALA A 183 8.62 26.01 6.01
N TYR A 184 8.91 26.35 4.73
CA TYR A 184 10.21 26.16 4.14
C TYR A 184 11.30 26.92 4.91
N CYS A 185 11.06 28.20 5.21
CA CYS A 185 11.99 29.03 5.95
C CYS A 185 12.21 28.53 7.39
N ALA A 186 11.14 28.12 8.09
CA ALA A 186 11.24 27.54 9.42
C ALA A 186 12.11 26.27 9.44
N PHE A 187 11.89 25.35 8.50
CA PHE A 187 12.69 24.12 8.40
C PHE A 187 14.18 24.44 8.16
N ARG A 188 14.50 25.41 7.31
CA ARG A 188 15.89 25.83 7.05
C ARG A 188 16.54 26.48 8.27
N ARG A 189 15.80 27.34 9.02
CA ARG A 189 16.30 27.94 10.27
C ARG A 189 16.65 26.86 11.30
N HIS A 190 15.91 25.76 11.35
CA HIS A 190 16.17 24.63 12.25
C HIS A 190 17.15 23.60 11.69
N GLY A 191 17.78 23.85 10.53
CA GLY A 191 18.73 22.94 9.90
C GLY A 191 18.13 21.60 9.45
N LEU A 192 16.83 21.57 9.17
CA LEU A 192 16.13 20.38 8.73
C LEU A 192 16.23 20.19 7.21
N ASP A 193 16.68 19.02 6.80
CA ASP A 193 16.68 18.59 5.39
C ASP A 193 15.35 17.90 5.06
N ILE A 194 14.26 18.64 5.24
CA ILE A 194 12.89 18.23 4.94
C ILE A 194 12.39 19.05 3.76
N GLY A 195 11.96 18.37 2.70
CA GLY A 195 11.38 18.97 1.50
C GLY A 195 9.87 19.11 1.63
N LEU A 196 9.30 20.16 1.02
CA LEU A 196 7.83 20.25 0.94
C LEU A 196 7.31 19.40 -0.22
N GLN A 197 6.27 18.63 0.05
CA GLN A 197 5.41 18.04 -0.98
C GLN A 197 4.18 18.94 -1.16
N THR A 198 4.06 19.51 -2.34
CA THR A 198 2.95 20.38 -2.73
C THR A 198 2.24 19.74 -3.92
N THR A 199 1.03 19.87 -4.18
CA THR A 199 -0.09 20.52 -3.56
C THR A 199 -0.89 19.58 -2.65
N ASP A 200 -0.54 18.32 -2.60
CA ASP A 200 -1.21 17.23 -1.85
C ASP A 200 -2.72 17.21 -2.09
N ARG A 201 -3.11 17.19 -3.37
CA ARG A 201 -4.45 17.51 -3.81
C ARG A 201 -5.24 16.30 -4.27
N ALA A 202 -6.49 16.19 -3.83
CA ALA A 202 -7.44 15.24 -4.40
C ALA A 202 -7.77 15.58 -5.86
N CYS A 203 -7.71 14.58 -6.73
CA CYS A 203 -8.02 14.72 -8.15
C CYS A 203 -9.30 13.97 -8.49
N PHE A 204 -10.31 14.72 -8.92
CA PHE A 204 -11.54 14.17 -9.48
C PHE A 204 -11.70 14.51 -10.97
N ASP A 205 -10.95 15.50 -11.46
CA ASP A 205 -10.95 15.95 -12.85
C ASP A 205 -9.55 16.33 -13.30
N ALA A 206 -9.10 15.74 -14.43
CA ALA A 206 -7.76 15.94 -14.94
C ALA A 206 -7.46 17.37 -15.41
N GLY A 207 -8.44 18.06 -15.98
CA GLY A 207 -8.29 19.45 -16.45
C GLY A 207 -8.04 20.40 -15.29
N TRP A 208 -8.89 20.33 -14.31
CA TRP A 208 -8.79 21.12 -13.09
C TRP A 208 -7.49 20.83 -12.31
N MET A 209 -7.07 19.56 -12.24
CA MET A 209 -5.80 19.18 -11.64
C MET A 209 -4.61 19.78 -12.38
N MET A 210 -4.66 19.80 -13.71
CA MET A 210 -3.59 20.37 -14.52
C MET A 210 -3.45 21.89 -14.31
N GLU A 211 -4.56 22.61 -14.16
CA GLU A 211 -4.54 24.04 -13.85
C GLU A 211 -3.87 24.32 -12.51
N HIS A 212 -4.17 23.54 -11.49
CA HIS A 212 -3.54 23.68 -10.18
C HIS A 212 -2.07 23.30 -10.20
N PHE A 213 -1.71 22.30 -10.99
CA PHE A 213 -0.32 21.91 -11.14
C PHE A 213 0.50 23.02 -11.80
N LYS A 214 -0.05 23.68 -12.80
CA LYS A 214 0.55 24.87 -13.43
C LYS A 214 0.67 26.03 -12.43
N TRP A 215 -0.40 26.30 -11.68
CA TRP A 215 -0.38 27.30 -10.63
C TRP A 215 0.73 27.03 -9.61
N ALA A 216 0.87 25.77 -9.16
CA ALA A 216 1.91 25.39 -8.20
C ALA A 216 3.32 25.59 -8.76
N ILE A 217 3.54 25.28 -10.03
CA ILE A 217 4.84 25.52 -10.72
C ILE A 217 5.15 27.03 -10.82
N GLU A 218 4.13 27.86 -11.01
CA GLU A 218 4.30 29.32 -11.14
C GLU A 218 4.51 30.02 -9.80
N ASN A 219 3.94 29.47 -8.70
CA ASN A 219 3.81 30.22 -7.44
C ASN A 219 4.54 29.60 -6.25
N VAL A 220 4.80 28.27 -6.22
CA VAL A 220 5.42 27.59 -5.07
C VAL A 220 6.59 26.70 -5.45
N ASP A 221 7.08 26.74 -6.68
CA ASP A 221 8.17 25.88 -7.18
C ASP A 221 9.46 26.02 -6.35
N GLU A 222 9.79 27.23 -5.93
CA GLU A 222 11.00 27.52 -5.13
C GLU A 222 11.00 26.81 -3.76
N PHE A 223 9.81 26.57 -3.19
CA PHE A 223 9.62 25.89 -1.91
C PHE A 223 9.39 24.38 -2.07
N THR A 224 9.06 23.93 -3.28
CA THR A 224 8.65 22.55 -3.58
C THR A 224 9.87 21.66 -3.81
N ASP A 225 9.90 20.50 -3.14
CA ASP A 225 10.78 19.39 -3.49
C ASP A 225 10.10 18.43 -4.47
N THR A 226 8.87 18.05 -4.19
CA THR A 226 8.10 17.08 -4.96
C THR A 226 6.65 17.54 -5.06
N TYR A 227 6.08 17.52 -6.27
CA TYR A 227 4.67 17.77 -6.46
C TYR A 227 3.89 16.50 -6.11
N CYS A 228 2.80 16.66 -5.36
CA CYS A 228 2.00 15.57 -4.83
C CYS A 228 0.53 15.69 -5.23
N TRP A 229 -0.09 14.59 -5.60
CA TRP A 229 -1.49 14.52 -5.94
C TRP A 229 -2.10 13.21 -5.45
N HIS A 230 -3.46 13.16 -5.35
CA HIS A 230 -4.22 12.00 -4.92
C HIS A 230 -5.18 11.57 -6.02
N TYR A 231 -5.42 10.29 -6.13
CA TYR A 231 -6.37 9.76 -7.09
C TYR A 231 -7.16 8.58 -6.55
N TYR A 232 -8.46 8.76 -6.47
CA TYR A 232 -9.40 7.68 -6.15
C TYR A 232 -10.29 7.43 -7.35
N ASP A 233 -10.18 6.23 -7.92
CA ASP A 233 -10.97 5.88 -9.09
C ASP A 233 -12.40 5.48 -8.71
N TYR A 234 -13.37 6.16 -9.32
CA TYR A 234 -14.80 5.88 -9.21
C TYR A 234 -15.46 5.68 -10.58
N ARG A 235 -14.71 5.72 -11.67
CA ARG A 235 -15.19 5.67 -13.07
C ARG A 235 -15.05 4.30 -13.67
N HIS A 236 -14.01 3.56 -13.30
CA HIS A 236 -13.66 2.31 -13.93
C HIS A 236 -13.94 1.13 -13.00
N GLN A 237 -14.17 -0.02 -13.60
CA GLN A 237 -14.20 -1.28 -12.87
C GLN A 237 -12.81 -1.94 -12.91
N PRO A 238 -12.49 -2.84 -11.96
CA PRO A 238 -11.30 -3.67 -12.06
C PRO A 238 -11.23 -4.38 -13.42
N GLY A 239 -10.09 -4.26 -14.09
CA GLY A 239 -9.87 -4.83 -15.42
C GLY A 239 -10.32 -3.95 -16.60
N ASP A 240 -10.90 -2.80 -16.35
CA ASP A 240 -11.17 -1.81 -17.39
C ASP A 240 -9.85 -1.22 -17.89
N PRO A 241 -9.53 -1.32 -19.18
CA PRO A 241 -8.31 -0.73 -19.73
C PRO A 241 -8.19 0.78 -19.51
N GLY A 242 -9.32 1.48 -19.37
CA GLY A 242 -9.38 2.91 -19.10
C GLY A 242 -8.75 3.30 -17.77
N LEU A 243 -8.79 2.44 -16.75
CA LEU A 243 -8.17 2.70 -15.44
C LEU A 243 -6.66 2.97 -15.57
N TYR A 244 -5.94 2.01 -16.15
CA TYR A 244 -4.50 2.14 -16.35
C TYR A 244 -4.16 3.33 -17.25
N GLN A 245 -4.83 3.43 -18.39
CA GLN A 245 -4.56 4.45 -19.40
C GLN A 245 -4.80 5.86 -18.87
N TRP A 246 -5.88 6.06 -18.13
CA TRP A 246 -6.20 7.36 -17.55
C TRP A 246 -5.11 7.81 -16.56
N LEU A 247 -4.77 6.95 -15.61
CA LEU A 247 -3.79 7.26 -14.57
C LEU A 247 -2.38 7.44 -15.16
N TYR A 248 -1.98 6.56 -16.08
CA TYR A 248 -0.70 6.65 -16.78
C TYR A 248 -0.57 7.98 -17.54
N THR A 249 -1.56 8.32 -18.37
CA THR A 249 -1.51 9.52 -19.22
C THR A 249 -1.45 10.79 -18.40
N ASN A 250 -2.27 10.90 -17.34
CA ASN A 250 -2.27 12.08 -16.48
C ASN A 250 -0.96 12.19 -15.69
N THR A 251 -0.44 11.08 -15.16
CA THR A 251 0.86 11.08 -14.48
C THR A 251 2.00 11.49 -15.41
N VAL A 252 2.04 10.99 -16.66
CA VAL A 252 3.03 11.43 -17.67
C VAL A 252 2.96 12.94 -17.90
N ASN A 253 1.76 13.51 -17.99
CA ASN A 253 1.60 14.95 -18.18
C ASN A 253 2.12 15.74 -16.98
N PHE A 254 1.85 15.30 -15.75
CA PHE A 254 2.39 15.93 -14.53
C PHE A 254 3.91 15.80 -14.44
N VAL A 255 4.45 14.62 -14.71
CA VAL A 255 5.90 14.36 -14.72
C VAL A 255 6.60 15.23 -15.76
N ARG A 256 6.03 15.37 -16.97
CA ARG A 256 6.57 16.24 -18.02
C ARG A 256 6.59 17.70 -17.57
N LEU A 257 5.51 18.18 -16.98
CA LEU A 257 5.40 19.56 -16.53
C LEU A 257 6.35 19.84 -15.36
N ALA A 258 6.42 18.98 -14.34
CA ALA A 258 7.37 19.08 -13.24
C ALA A 258 8.82 18.99 -13.71
N GLY A 259 9.08 18.17 -14.74
CA GLY A 259 10.40 17.99 -15.36
C GLY A 259 10.98 19.28 -15.96
N THR A 260 10.14 20.25 -16.35
CA THR A 260 10.61 21.59 -16.80
C THR A 260 11.27 22.38 -15.69
N ARG A 261 11.04 22.03 -14.43
CA ARG A 261 11.60 22.63 -13.22
C ARG A 261 12.58 21.68 -12.50
N GLU A 262 12.92 20.56 -13.10
CA GLU A 262 13.75 19.52 -12.48
C GLU A 262 13.16 18.94 -11.18
N LYS A 263 11.84 18.97 -11.05
CA LYS A 263 11.11 18.48 -9.88
C LYS A 263 10.53 17.09 -10.11
N ARG A 264 10.17 16.45 -9.02
CA ARG A 264 9.60 15.10 -8.95
C ARG A 264 8.08 15.17 -8.79
N VAL A 265 7.42 14.06 -9.10
CA VAL A 265 5.97 13.88 -8.90
C VAL A 265 5.73 12.63 -8.08
N SER A 266 4.87 12.70 -7.09
CA SER A 266 4.46 11.59 -6.24
C SER A 266 2.93 11.44 -6.28
N LEU A 267 2.45 10.20 -6.27
CA LEU A 267 1.05 9.88 -6.04
C LEU A 267 0.87 9.65 -4.53
N GLY A 268 0.46 10.72 -3.81
CA GLY A 268 0.46 10.78 -2.34
C GLY A 268 -0.64 9.96 -1.66
N GLU A 269 -1.75 9.78 -2.36
CA GLU A 269 -2.81 8.83 -1.99
C GLU A 269 -3.45 8.25 -3.23
N TYR A 270 -3.80 6.97 -3.18
CA TYR A 270 -4.66 6.37 -4.21
C TYR A 270 -5.43 5.16 -3.71
N GLY A 271 -6.52 4.86 -4.41
CA GLY A 271 -7.37 3.71 -4.14
C GLY A 271 -8.51 3.57 -5.14
N MET A 272 -9.25 2.47 -5.03
CA MET A 272 -10.47 2.26 -5.79
C MET A 272 -11.68 2.76 -5.01
N GLN A 273 -12.56 3.52 -5.68
CA GLN A 273 -13.87 3.89 -5.14
C GLN A 273 -14.99 3.30 -5.99
N GLY A 274 -16.12 2.96 -5.35
CA GLY A 274 -17.29 2.49 -6.08
C GLY A 274 -18.02 3.60 -6.84
N ARG A 275 -18.89 3.22 -7.79
CA ARG A 275 -19.64 4.16 -8.65
C ARG A 275 -20.84 4.81 -7.99
N SER A 276 -21.47 4.17 -7.00
CA SER A 276 -22.66 4.71 -6.34
C SER A 276 -22.31 5.69 -5.22
N SER A 277 -23.26 6.53 -4.80
CA SER A 277 -23.08 7.41 -3.64
C SER A 277 -22.89 6.63 -2.34
N VAL A 278 -23.50 5.45 -2.23
CA VAL A 278 -23.31 4.51 -1.13
C VAL A 278 -21.91 3.91 -1.20
N GLU A 279 -21.41 3.63 -2.40
CA GLU A 279 -20.09 3.11 -2.66
C GLU A 279 -18.98 4.17 -2.54
N ARG A 280 -19.31 5.46 -2.52
CA ARG A 280 -18.35 6.57 -2.37
C ARG A 280 -18.06 6.99 -0.93
N ASN A 281 -18.81 6.50 0.03
CA ASN A 281 -18.61 6.82 1.45
C ASN A 281 -17.55 5.98 2.14
N GLY A 282 -16.78 5.21 1.38
CA GLY A 282 -15.63 4.46 1.88
C GLY A 282 -14.34 5.25 1.73
N CYS A 283 -13.29 4.78 2.34
CA CYS A 283 -11.99 5.43 2.43
C CYS A 283 -11.09 5.11 1.24
N GLY A 284 -11.54 5.34 0.05
CA GLY A 284 -10.70 5.14 -1.14
C GLY A 284 -10.48 3.70 -1.58
N SER A 285 -11.07 2.73 -0.89
CA SER A 285 -10.99 1.32 -1.25
C SER A 285 -12.35 0.65 -1.44
N GLY A 286 -13.38 1.46 -1.66
CA GLY A 286 -14.77 1.04 -1.75
C GLY A 286 -15.52 1.23 -0.43
N VAL A 287 -16.85 1.20 -0.45
CA VAL A 287 -17.69 1.28 0.74
C VAL A 287 -17.60 -0.01 1.51
N MET A 288 -17.34 0.08 2.78
CA MET A 288 -17.52 -1.04 3.68
C MET A 288 -19.00 -1.18 4.00
N ARG A 289 -19.51 -2.38 3.89
CA ARG A 289 -20.83 -2.74 4.40
C ARG A 289 -20.74 -3.00 5.89
N ASP A 290 -21.88 -2.99 6.57
CA ASP A 290 -22.00 -3.32 7.99
C ASP A 290 -21.41 -4.71 8.31
N ASP A 291 -21.35 -5.61 7.33
CA ASP A 291 -20.75 -6.94 7.43
C ASP A 291 -19.20 -6.95 7.26
N GLY A 292 -18.58 -5.77 7.18
CA GLY A 292 -17.13 -5.65 7.01
C GLY A 292 -16.61 -5.94 5.60
N THR A 293 -17.48 -6.11 4.60
CA THR A 293 -17.10 -6.32 3.22
C THR A 293 -16.99 -5.00 2.45
N PHE A 294 -16.12 -4.95 1.44
CA PHE A 294 -16.04 -3.80 0.55
C PHE A 294 -17.30 -3.64 -0.29
N SER A 295 -17.54 -2.43 -0.75
CA SER A 295 -18.72 -1.97 -1.50
C SER A 295 -18.94 -2.60 -2.86
N TYR A 296 -18.06 -3.41 -3.32
CA TYR A 296 -18.40 -4.29 -4.41
C TYR A 296 -19.37 -5.34 -3.88
N ARG A 297 -20.52 -5.46 -4.52
CA ARG A 297 -21.66 -6.28 -4.05
C ARG A 297 -21.33 -7.78 -3.88
N HIS A 298 -20.18 -8.22 -4.40
CA HIS A 298 -19.76 -9.63 -4.35
C HIS A 298 -18.33 -9.76 -3.82
N PRO A 299 -18.00 -10.77 -3.00
CA PRO A 299 -16.65 -11.04 -2.51
C PRO A 299 -15.60 -11.11 -3.61
N GLU A 300 -15.95 -11.65 -4.76
CA GLU A 300 -15.06 -11.72 -5.95
C GLU A 300 -14.54 -10.34 -6.39
N GLN A 301 -15.33 -9.28 -6.23
CA GLN A 301 -14.94 -7.93 -6.61
C GLN A 301 -13.89 -7.34 -5.68
N GLN A 302 -13.80 -7.78 -4.42
CA GLN A 302 -12.74 -7.35 -3.50
C GLN A 302 -11.37 -7.82 -3.98
N HIS A 303 -11.29 -9.06 -4.45
CA HIS A 303 -10.06 -9.64 -4.98
C HIS A 303 -9.61 -8.93 -6.25
N LEU A 304 -10.56 -8.58 -7.12
CA LEU A 304 -10.28 -7.81 -8.34
C LEU A 304 -9.86 -6.37 -8.02
N ALA A 305 -10.48 -5.73 -7.02
CA ALA A 305 -10.10 -4.40 -6.57
C ALA A 305 -8.67 -4.36 -6.01
N ALA A 306 -8.25 -5.41 -5.30
CA ALA A 306 -6.88 -5.53 -4.80
C ALA A 306 -5.85 -5.63 -5.93
N ILE A 307 -6.16 -6.33 -7.02
CA ILE A 307 -5.33 -6.36 -8.24
C ILE A 307 -5.34 -4.99 -8.92
N ALA A 308 -6.51 -4.33 -9.02
CA ALA A 308 -6.64 -3.02 -9.64
C ALA A 308 -5.83 -1.93 -8.91
N ARG A 309 -5.68 -2.00 -7.58
CA ARG A 309 -4.79 -1.09 -6.84
C ARG A 309 -3.33 -1.27 -7.22
N VAL A 310 -2.88 -2.52 -7.42
CA VAL A 310 -1.55 -2.77 -7.98
C VAL A 310 -1.44 -2.16 -9.38
N GLU A 311 -2.44 -2.35 -10.25
CA GLU A 311 -2.50 -1.73 -11.58
C GLU A 311 -2.33 -0.21 -11.52
N MET A 312 -3.04 0.45 -10.61
CA MET A 312 -2.90 1.91 -10.39
C MET A 312 -1.48 2.30 -9.97
N GLY A 313 -0.91 1.57 -9.01
CA GLY A 313 0.47 1.79 -8.57
C GLY A 313 1.49 1.62 -9.71
N LEU A 314 1.34 0.56 -10.51
CA LEU A 314 2.18 0.32 -11.68
C LEU A 314 2.01 1.40 -12.75
N ALA A 315 0.79 1.88 -13.00
CA ALA A 315 0.54 2.97 -13.94
C ALA A 315 1.29 4.24 -13.54
N ALA A 316 1.22 4.63 -12.26
CA ALA A 316 1.96 5.79 -11.74
C ALA A 316 3.48 5.61 -11.84
N MET A 317 4.00 4.44 -11.43
CA MET A 317 5.43 4.11 -11.51
C MET A 317 5.92 4.14 -12.95
N ASN A 318 5.24 3.45 -13.86
CA ASN A 318 5.64 3.39 -15.28
C ASN A 318 5.57 4.75 -15.97
N ALA A 319 4.68 5.64 -15.51
CA ALA A 319 4.56 7.01 -16.01
C ALA A 319 5.62 7.97 -15.47
N GLY A 320 6.46 7.55 -14.52
CA GLY A 320 7.58 8.35 -13.99
C GLY A 320 7.33 9.03 -12.66
N ALA A 321 6.24 8.73 -11.95
CA ALA A 321 6.12 9.12 -10.54
C ALA A 321 7.26 8.48 -9.72
N VAL A 322 7.73 9.19 -8.69
CA VAL A 322 8.83 8.70 -7.84
C VAL A 322 8.36 7.87 -6.66
N SER A 323 7.10 7.93 -6.30
CA SER A 323 6.49 7.10 -5.24
C SER A 323 4.98 7.05 -5.42
N ALA A 324 4.36 6.02 -4.84
CA ALA A 324 2.91 5.88 -4.81
C ALA A 324 2.47 5.32 -3.44
N VAL A 325 1.47 5.94 -2.83
CA VAL A 325 1.01 5.63 -1.48
C VAL A 325 -0.44 5.15 -1.52
N ASN A 326 -0.64 3.88 -1.19
CA ASN A 326 -1.98 3.31 -1.08
C ASN A 326 -2.63 3.70 0.25
N TRP A 327 -3.90 3.99 0.25
CA TRP A 327 -4.72 4.24 1.42
C TRP A 327 -5.42 2.95 1.86
N THR A 328 -5.12 2.29 3.03
CA THR A 328 -4.12 2.49 4.08
C THR A 328 -3.44 1.16 4.43
N MET A 329 -2.47 1.13 5.37
CA MET A 329 -1.87 -0.12 5.83
C MET A 329 -2.81 -0.90 6.75
N PHE A 330 -3.39 -0.24 7.75
CA PHE A 330 -4.34 -0.80 8.71
C PHE A 330 -5.62 0.00 8.73
N ASP A 331 -6.72 -0.62 9.16
CA ASP A 331 -7.87 0.12 9.62
C ASP A 331 -7.44 1.02 10.78
N TYR A 332 -8.14 2.11 10.98
CA TYR A 332 -7.85 3.00 12.10
C TYR A 332 -9.14 3.63 12.63
N PRO A 333 -9.20 3.93 13.94
CA PRO A 333 -10.33 4.65 14.52
C PRO A 333 -10.45 6.03 13.87
N ASP A 334 -11.60 6.32 13.33
CA ASP A 334 -11.90 7.63 12.73
C ASP A 334 -13.07 8.28 13.44
N PRO A 335 -12.81 9.28 14.29
CA PRO A 335 -13.85 10.00 15.01
C PRO A 335 -14.75 10.85 14.10
N PHE A 336 -14.44 10.91 12.81
CA PHE A 336 -15.17 11.72 11.83
C PHE A 336 -15.98 10.90 10.83
N LEU A 337 -15.91 9.57 10.88
CA LEU A 337 -16.84 8.73 10.15
C LEU A 337 -18.25 8.95 10.72
N ARG A 338 -18.99 9.80 10.04
CA ARG A 338 -20.40 10.06 10.33
C ARG A 338 -21.24 9.00 9.63
N GLU A 339 -22.07 8.29 10.37
CA GLU A 339 -23.36 7.91 9.83
C GLU A 339 -24.22 9.18 9.69
N ASN A 340 -25.02 9.27 8.64
CA ASN A 340 -25.98 10.36 8.48
C ASN A 340 -26.84 10.43 9.75
N GLY A 341 -26.65 11.42 10.59
CA GLY A 341 -27.45 11.66 11.76
C GLY A 341 -26.74 11.88 13.11
N ASP A 342 -25.41 11.84 13.18
CA ASP A 342 -24.72 12.10 14.46
C ASP A 342 -25.01 13.52 14.96
N SER A 343 -25.52 13.61 16.18
CA SER A 343 -25.76 14.89 16.84
C SER A 343 -24.43 15.59 17.23
N PRO A 344 -24.44 16.92 17.48
CA PRO A 344 -23.27 17.62 18.01
C PRO A 344 -22.74 17.02 19.33
N GLU A 345 -23.63 16.46 20.15
CA GLU A 345 -23.29 15.81 21.42
C GLU A 345 -22.57 14.47 21.20
N GLU A 346 -22.99 13.70 20.22
CA GLU A 346 -22.30 12.46 19.84
C GLU A 346 -20.91 12.77 19.30
N LYS A 347 -20.79 13.80 18.46
CA LYS A 347 -19.50 14.26 17.98
C LYS A 347 -18.55 14.68 19.11
N ALA A 348 -19.06 15.41 20.12
CA ALA A 348 -18.28 15.80 21.28
C ALA A 348 -17.82 14.58 22.11
N ARG A 349 -18.65 13.53 22.22
CA ARG A 349 -18.27 12.27 22.86
C ARG A 349 -17.14 11.56 22.12
N TYR A 350 -17.16 11.53 20.78
CA TYR A 350 -16.07 10.96 19.99
C TYR A 350 -14.75 11.74 20.13
N ASP A 351 -14.83 13.07 20.21
CA ASP A 351 -13.64 13.90 20.42
C ASP A 351 -13.00 13.63 21.80
N VAL A 352 -13.80 13.41 22.84
CA VAL A 352 -13.31 13.05 24.18
C VAL A 352 -12.75 11.63 24.22
N ALA A 353 -13.42 10.66 23.60
CA ALA A 353 -12.97 9.26 23.57
C ALA A 353 -11.64 9.07 22.82
N ARG A 354 -11.40 9.87 21.78
CA ARG A 354 -10.14 9.88 21.02
C ARG A 354 -8.92 10.12 21.91
N PHE A 355 -9.07 10.93 22.94
CA PHE A 355 -7.97 11.31 23.83
C PHE A 355 -7.95 10.57 25.18
N SER A 356 -9.06 9.94 25.57
CA SER A 356 -9.20 9.34 26.91
C SER A 356 -9.12 7.80 26.95
N GLY A 357 -9.18 7.11 25.83
CA GLY A 357 -9.07 5.64 25.77
C GLY A 357 -10.23 4.88 26.43
N HIS A 358 -11.35 5.52 26.74
CA HIS A 358 -12.45 4.91 27.50
C HIS A 358 -13.72 4.70 26.67
N GLY A 359 -14.04 3.43 26.42
CA GLY A 359 -15.39 2.85 26.46
C GLY A 359 -16.45 3.34 25.48
N LEU A 360 -16.14 4.01 24.38
CA LEU A 360 -17.10 4.32 23.34
C LEU A 360 -16.88 3.41 22.13
N GLN A 361 -17.96 2.96 21.50
CA GLN A 361 -17.89 2.28 20.21
C GLN A 361 -17.11 3.14 19.23
N MET A 362 -15.88 2.74 18.96
CA MET A 362 -15.02 3.42 17.99
C MET A 362 -15.45 3.00 16.60
N ARG A 363 -15.78 3.97 15.76
CA ARG A 363 -15.95 3.69 14.33
C ARG A 363 -14.58 3.60 13.69
N TYR A 364 -14.38 2.57 12.90
CA TYR A 364 -13.13 2.33 12.20
C TYR A 364 -13.23 2.74 10.75
N ASN A 365 -12.20 3.43 10.29
CA ASN A 365 -11.95 3.59 8.87
C ASN A 365 -11.44 2.25 8.33
N LYS A 366 -12.28 1.52 7.61
CA LYS A 366 -12.09 0.12 7.24
C LYS A 366 -11.41 -0.05 5.87
N CYS A 367 -10.32 0.68 5.61
CA CYS A 367 -9.61 0.69 4.33
C CYS A 367 -8.26 -0.03 4.35
N GLY A 368 -7.84 -0.55 5.49
CA GLY A 368 -6.53 -1.14 5.67
C GLY A 368 -6.35 -2.47 4.93
N LEU A 369 -5.09 -2.82 4.68
CA LEU A 369 -4.70 -4.16 4.24
C LEU A 369 -5.03 -5.21 5.31
N VAL A 370 -5.00 -4.80 6.56
CA VAL A 370 -5.34 -5.62 7.74
C VAL A 370 -6.44 -4.92 8.53
N ARG A 371 -7.42 -5.68 8.95
CA ARG A 371 -8.51 -5.20 9.79
C ARG A 371 -8.02 -4.87 11.19
N TRP A 372 -8.63 -3.85 11.77
CA TRP A 372 -8.52 -3.54 13.19
C TRP A 372 -9.93 -3.43 13.76
N ASN A 373 -10.39 -4.49 14.38
CA ASN A 373 -11.69 -4.53 15.03
C ASN A 373 -11.54 -5.25 16.39
N ASP A 374 -11.42 -4.46 17.45
CA ASP A 374 -11.22 -4.97 18.82
C ASP A 374 -12.50 -5.58 19.39
N GLU A 375 -13.68 -5.18 18.92
CA GLU A 375 -14.97 -5.70 19.39
C GLU A 375 -15.18 -7.16 18.99
N ASP A 376 -14.86 -7.48 17.72
CA ASP A 376 -15.03 -8.83 17.17
C ASP A 376 -13.73 -9.64 17.18
N HIS A 377 -12.62 -9.07 17.69
CA HIS A 377 -11.27 -9.62 17.57
C HIS A 377 -10.89 -10.00 16.13
N ASP A 378 -11.39 -9.22 15.15
CA ASP A 378 -11.07 -9.43 13.73
C ASP A 378 -9.88 -8.57 13.31
N TYR A 379 -8.73 -9.21 13.24
CA TYR A 379 -7.46 -8.66 12.76
C TYR A 379 -7.01 -9.34 11.47
N SER A 380 -7.93 -9.90 10.71
CA SER A 380 -7.61 -10.66 9.50
C SER A 380 -7.15 -9.76 8.36
N ALA A 381 -6.31 -10.32 7.49
CA ALA A 381 -5.88 -9.64 6.27
C ALA A 381 -7.01 -9.53 5.25
N ARG A 382 -6.96 -8.46 4.46
CA ARG A 382 -7.70 -8.35 3.20
C ARG A 382 -6.83 -8.81 2.02
N ALA A 383 -7.44 -8.98 0.87
CA ALA A 383 -6.77 -9.30 -0.39
C ALA A 383 -5.55 -8.39 -0.67
N ASP A 384 -5.66 -7.15 -0.28
CA ASP A 384 -4.63 -6.11 -0.46
C ASP A 384 -3.30 -6.42 0.22
N LEU A 385 -3.29 -7.15 1.32
CA LEU A 385 -2.03 -7.58 1.95
C LEU A 385 -1.21 -8.45 1.01
N TYR A 386 -1.88 -9.34 0.29
CA TYR A 386 -1.23 -10.31 -0.61
C TYR A 386 -0.96 -9.77 -2.02
N THR A 387 -1.42 -8.57 -2.33
CA THR A 387 -1.16 -7.88 -3.59
C THR A 387 -0.24 -6.67 -3.37
N MET A 388 -0.73 -5.66 -2.65
CA MET A 388 0.02 -4.43 -2.36
C MET A 388 1.19 -4.68 -1.40
N GLY A 389 1.07 -5.64 -0.47
CA GLY A 389 2.16 -6.02 0.42
C GLY A 389 3.37 -6.57 -0.35
N TYR A 390 3.17 -7.47 -1.31
CA TYR A 390 4.25 -7.94 -2.18
C TYR A 390 4.79 -6.84 -3.09
N LEU A 391 3.94 -5.97 -3.63
CA LEU A 391 4.39 -4.87 -4.46
C LEU A 391 5.36 -3.96 -3.68
N ALA A 392 5.00 -3.58 -2.46
CA ALA A 392 5.84 -2.74 -1.60
C ALA A 392 7.14 -3.45 -1.18
N LYS A 393 7.06 -4.75 -0.89
CA LYS A 393 8.22 -5.58 -0.50
C LYS A 393 9.26 -5.73 -1.60
N LEU A 394 8.82 -5.97 -2.83
CA LEU A 394 9.69 -6.39 -3.93
C LEU A 394 10.19 -5.22 -4.79
N PHE A 395 9.47 -4.09 -4.81
CA PHE A 395 9.82 -2.91 -5.59
C PHE A 395 10.44 -1.85 -4.67
N ARG A 396 11.73 -2.02 -4.36
CA ARG A 396 12.40 -1.30 -3.28
C ARG A 396 12.80 0.13 -3.67
N LYS A 397 12.95 0.95 -2.65
CA LYS A 397 13.51 2.30 -2.79
C LYS A 397 14.90 2.26 -3.44
N GLY A 398 15.13 3.20 -4.34
CA GLY A 398 16.39 3.33 -5.10
C GLY A 398 16.42 2.46 -6.35
N ALA A 399 15.34 1.70 -6.63
CA ALA A 399 15.24 0.89 -7.83
C ALA A 399 15.19 1.74 -9.10
N ARG A 400 15.63 1.15 -10.21
CA ARG A 400 15.49 1.70 -11.57
C ARG A 400 14.30 1.03 -12.24
N VAL A 401 13.32 1.83 -12.65
CA VAL A 401 12.14 1.31 -13.36
C VAL A 401 12.55 0.93 -14.78
N LEU A 402 12.28 -0.31 -15.16
CA LEU A 402 12.51 -0.82 -16.52
C LEU A 402 11.33 -0.43 -17.40
N ALA A 403 11.59 0.01 -18.61
CA ALA A 403 10.53 0.14 -19.60
C ALA A 403 9.98 -1.24 -19.94
N SER A 404 8.68 -1.38 -19.95
CA SER A 404 7.99 -2.63 -20.24
C SER A 404 6.89 -2.43 -21.26
N ARG A 405 6.74 -3.38 -22.17
CA ARG A 405 5.67 -3.38 -23.19
C ARG A 405 5.15 -4.78 -23.41
N THR A 406 3.90 -4.88 -23.76
CA THR A 406 3.27 -6.11 -24.24
C THR A 406 3.26 -6.12 -25.77
N ALA A 407 3.57 -7.26 -26.37
CA ALA A 407 3.47 -7.40 -27.83
C ALA A 407 1.99 -7.26 -28.25
N GLY A 408 1.75 -6.44 -29.28
CA GLY A 408 0.41 -6.18 -29.77
C GLY A 408 -0.47 -5.31 -28.87
N ASP A 409 0.12 -4.60 -27.89
CA ASP A 409 -0.60 -3.72 -26.94
C ASP A 409 -1.80 -4.42 -26.28
N ASP A 410 -1.60 -5.65 -25.81
CA ASP A 410 -2.67 -6.46 -25.19
C ASP A 410 -3.32 -5.71 -24.00
N PRO A 411 -4.58 -5.28 -24.14
CA PRO A 411 -5.25 -4.47 -23.13
C PRO A 411 -5.62 -5.27 -21.88
N THR A 412 -5.35 -6.55 -21.83
CA THR A 412 -5.63 -7.41 -20.66
C THR A 412 -4.38 -7.75 -19.86
N LEU A 413 -3.19 -7.34 -20.32
CA LEU A 413 -1.93 -7.48 -19.59
C LEU A 413 -1.42 -6.13 -19.09
N ARG A 414 -0.91 -6.12 -17.86
CA ARG A 414 -0.16 -4.99 -17.28
C ARG A 414 1.14 -5.50 -16.72
N VAL A 415 2.18 -4.73 -16.90
CA VAL A 415 3.53 -5.08 -16.46
C VAL A 415 4.17 -3.88 -15.79
N GLY A 416 4.86 -4.14 -14.71
CA GLY A 416 5.83 -3.21 -14.12
C GLY A 416 7.06 -3.99 -13.71
N ALA A 417 8.24 -3.42 -13.92
CA ALA A 417 9.49 -4.08 -13.58
C ALA A 417 10.53 -3.08 -13.07
N VAL A 418 11.37 -3.55 -12.17
CA VAL A 418 12.46 -2.73 -11.61
C VAL A 418 13.73 -3.55 -11.46
N THR A 419 14.87 -2.88 -11.54
CA THR A 419 16.14 -3.37 -11.01
C THR A 419 16.37 -2.70 -9.66
N ASN A 420 16.40 -3.46 -8.59
CA ASN A 420 16.64 -3.01 -7.23
C ASN A 420 18.10 -2.54 -7.03
N PRO A 421 18.42 -1.80 -5.95
CA PRO A 421 19.78 -1.28 -5.74
C PRO A 421 20.88 -2.33 -5.63
N ASP A 422 20.55 -3.56 -5.24
CA ASP A 422 21.48 -4.69 -5.15
C ASP A 422 21.63 -5.47 -6.48
N GLY A 423 21.02 -4.98 -7.56
CA GLY A 423 21.03 -5.61 -8.87
C GLY A 423 19.93 -6.65 -9.06
N SER A 424 19.19 -7.04 -8.01
CA SER A 424 18.05 -7.95 -8.17
C SER A 424 16.96 -7.33 -9.04
N CYS A 425 16.22 -8.17 -9.75
CA CYS A 425 15.10 -7.77 -10.59
C CYS A 425 13.78 -8.19 -9.96
N SER A 426 12.78 -7.31 -9.99
CA SER A 426 11.41 -7.64 -9.60
C SER A 426 10.43 -7.22 -10.69
N ILE A 427 9.48 -8.09 -11.00
CA ILE A 427 8.51 -7.94 -12.09
C ILE A 427 7.13 -8.23 -11.51
N ALA A 428 6.14 -7.40 -11.81
CA ALA A 428 4.74 -7.64 -11.55
C ALA A 428 3.99 -7.76 -12.87
N VAL A 429 3.22 -8.84 -13.04
CA VAL A 429 2.39 -9.08 -14.22
C VAL A 429 0.95 -9.28 -13.77
N ILE A 430 0.05 -8.43 -14.27
CA ILE A 430 -1.39 -8.55 -14.07
C ILE A 430 -2.00 -9.16 -15.33
N ASN A 431 -2.81 -10.19 -15.15
CA ASN A 431 -3.60 -10.81 -16.20
C ASN A 431 -5.10 -10.61 -15.94
N TRP A 432 -5.74 -9.73 -16.68
CA TRP A 432 -7.18 -9.52 -16.63
C TRP A 432 -7.97 -10.48 -17.52
N GLY A 433 -7.26 -11.21 -18.42
CA GLY A 433 -7.86 -12.19 -19.32
C GLY A 433 -8.07 -13.56 -18.70
N GLY A 434 -8.31 -14.55 -19.55
CA GLY A 434 -8.33 -15.97 -19.22
C GLY A 434 -6.94 -16.49 -18.83
N ARG A 435 -6.87 -17.75 -18.34
CA ARG A 435 -5.60 -18.43 -18.10
C ARG A 435 -4.79 -18.51 -19.39
N ARG A 436 -3.49 -18.15 -19.33
CA ARG A 436 -2.60 -18.16 -20.49
C ARG A 436 -1.14 -18.34 -20.10
N GLU A 437 -0.35 -18.75 -21.06
CA GLU A 437 1.10 -18.68 -20.99
C GLU A 437 1.58 -17.32 -21.52
N VAL A 438 2.56 -16.73 -20.82
CA VAL A 438 3.21 -15.50 -21.22
C VAL A 438 4.70 -15.75 -21.30
N ARG A 439 5.32 -15.32 -22.40
CA ARG A 439 6.76 -15.32 -22.59
C ARG A 439 7.30 -13.93 -22.24
N LEU A 440 8.25 -13.89 -21.31
CA LEU A 440 8.98 -12.68 -20.98
C LEU A 440 10.37 -12.72 -21.61
N THR A 441 10.76 -11.60 -22.21
CA THR A 441 12.14 -11.35 -22.65
C THR A 441 12.67 -10.11 -21.96
N SER A 442 13.95 -10.12 -21.59
CA SER A 442 14.58 -9.02 -20.87
C SER A 442 15.94 -8.67 -21.45
N ALA A 443 16.16 -7.37 -21.67
CA ALA A 443 17.48 -6.84 -21.95
C ALA A 443 18.39 -6.82 -20.71
N HIS A 444 17.78 -6.99 -19.52
CA HIS A 444 18.49 -7.12 -18.25
C HIS A 444 18.76 -8.59 -17.97
N PRO A 445 20.02 -9.02 -17.76
CA PRO A 445 20.31 -10.41 -17.43
C PRO A 445 19.78 -10.77 -16.04
N PHE A 446 19.35 -12.01 -15.87
CA PHE A 446 19.00 -12.58 -14.58
C PHE A 446 20.17 -13.44 -14.09
N ASP A 447 20.67 -13.15 -12.89
CA ASP A 447 21.81 -13.85 -12.26
C ASP A 447 21.44 -15.22 -11.67
N LYS A 448 20.13 -15.45 -11.44
CA LYS A 448 19.58 -16.68 -10.87
C LYS A 448 18.11 -16.86 -11.27
N PRO A 449 17.50 -18.04 -11.01
CA PRO A 449 16.08 -18.27 -11.26
C PRO A 449 15.20 -17.25 -10.53
N LEU A 450 14.07 -16.88 -11.12
CA LEU A 450 13.10 -15.99 -10.48
C LEU A 450 12.16 -16.79 -9.59
N ARG A 451 11.98 -16.39 -8.32
CA ARG A 451 10.89 -16.89 -7.46
C ARG A 451 9.56 -16.34 -7.95
N ILE A 452 8.53 -17.18 -7.88
CA ILE A 452 7.16 -16.89 -8.32
C ILE A 452 6.27 -16.71 -7.09
N TYR A 453 5.64 -15.55 -6.95
CA TYR A 453 4.58 -15.30 -5.99
C TYR A 453 3.30 -15.00 -6.77
N GLU A 454 2.23 -15.72 -6.47
CA GLU A 454 0.99 -15.68 -7.25
C GLU A 454 -0.19 -15.28 -6.36
N TYR A 455 -0.93 -14.30 -6.82
CA TYR A 455 -2.25 -13.99 -6.28
C TYR A 455 -3.30 -14.36 -7.33
N ASP A 456 -4.00 -15.46 -7.07
CA ASP A 456 -5.15 -15.92 -7.85
C ASP A 456 -6.43 -15.46 -7.16
N SER A 457 -7.23 -14.62 -7.83
CA SER A 457 -8.49 -14.10 -7.26
C SER A 457 -9.53 -15.18 -6.98
N ALA A 458 -9.44 -16.34 -7.66
CA ALA A 458 -10.30 -17.49 -7.40
C ALA A 458 -9.86 -18.32 -6.19
N ASN A 459 -8.57 -18.26 -5.82
CA ASN A 459 -7.98 -19.01 -4.72
C ASN A 459 -7.06 -18.10 -3.88
N PRO A 460 -7.61 -17.12 -3.15
CA PRO A 460 -6.82 -16.17 -2.40
C PRO A 460 -6.04 -16.83 -1.26
N PRO A 461 -4.80 -16.38 -0.98
CA PRO A 461 -3.87 -17.07 -0.08
C PRO A 461 -4.07 -16.69 1.40
N TYR A 462 -5.30 -16.59 1.88
CA TYR A 462 -5.57 -16.21 3.27
C TYR A 462 -5.05 -17.25 4.27
N ASN A 463 -4.56 -16.76 5.40
CA ASN A 463 -4.22 -17.57 6.56
C ASN A 463 -4.51 -16.81 7.87
N ALA A 464 -4.63 -17.55 8.96
CA ALA A 464 -5.02 -17.02 10.27
C ALA A 464 -4.00 -16.02 10.89
N PHE A 465 -2.77 -15.99 10.38
CA PHE A 465 -1.67 -15.22 10.95
C PHE A 465 -1.29 -14.00 10.11
N ASN A 466 -1.97 -13.78 8.97
CA ASN A 466 -1.63 -12.76 7.98
C ASN A 466 -0.19 -12.88 7.46
N ASP A 467 0.35 -14.08 7.41
CA ASP A 467 1.67 -14.31 6.84
C ASP A 467 1.61 -14.20 5.31
N LEU A 468 2.58 -13.51 4.72
CA LEU A 468 2.77 -13.56 3.28
C LEU A 468 3.12 -14.99 2.85
N GLN A 469 2.56 -15.44 1.74
CA GLN A 469 2.77 -16.80 1.27
C GLN A 469 4.21 -17.02 0.79
N PRO A 470 4.77 -18.22 0.96
CA PRO A 470 6.04 -18.55 0.35
C PRO A 470 5.95 -18.52 -1.18
N ALA A 471 7.10 -18.45 -1.85
CA ALA A 471 7.15 -18.61 -3.29
C ALA A 471 6.53 -19.94 -3.74
N LYS A 472 5.68 -19.89 -4.77
CA LYS A 472 5.03 -21.07 -5.36
C LYS A 472 6.03 -21.97 -6.07
N GLY A 473 7.15 -21.41 -6.52
CA GLY A 473 8.21 -22.11 -7.23
C GLY A 473 9.20 -21.12 -7.83
N THR A 474 10.00 -21.62 -8.75
CA THR A 474 10.99 -20.80 -9.48
C THR A 474 10.89 -21.05 -10.98
N VAL A 475 11.31 -20.07 -11.77
CA VAL A 475 11.49 -20.19 -13.22
C VAL A 475 12.88 -19.70 -13.59
N ALA A 476 13.62 -20.51 -14.39
CA ALA A 476 14.91 -20.13 -14.90
C ALA A 476 14.79 -19.43 -16.25
N ALA A 477 15.54 -18.34 -16.42
CA ALA A 477 15.66 -17.70 -17.72
C ALA A 477 16.70 -18.44 -18.59
N THR A 478 16.37 -18.65 -19.86
CA THR A 478 17.30 -19.17 -20.86
C THR A 478 17.48 -18.10 -21.93
N ASN A 479 18.70 -17.64 -22.12
CA ASN A 479 19.02 -16.55 -23.07
C ASN A 479 18.18 -15.26 -22.83
N GLY A 480 17.97 -14.91 -21.57
CA GLY A 480 17.18 -13.73 -21.18
C GLY A 480 15.67 -13.87 -21.37
N ALA A 481 15.18 -15.07 -21.66
CA ALA A 481 13.76 -15.34 -21.83
C ALA A 481 13.27 -16.45 -20.90
N PHE A 482 12.03 -16.37 -20.46
CA PHE A 482 11.33 -17.43 -19.73
C PHE A 482 9.84 -17.40 -20.03
N ALA A 483 9.16 -18.50 -19.73
CA ALA A 483 7.71 -18.61 -19.84
C ALA A 483 7.09 -18.82 -18.45
N VAL A 484 5.93 -18.20 -18.24
CA VAL A 484 5.15 -18.38 -17.02
C VAL A 484 3.66 -18.49 -17.35
N THR A 485 2.98 -19.41 -16.68
CA THR A 485 1.51 -19.51 -16.80
C THR A 485 0.88 -18.56 -15.80
N LEU A 486 0.01 -17.67 -16.28
CA LEU A 486 -0.78 -16.75 -15.50
C LEU A 486 -2.20 -17.30 -15.34
N PRO A 487 -2.74 -17.46 -14.12
CA PRO A 487 -4.16 -17.72 -13.93
C PRO A 487 -5.04 -16.61 -14.53
N ALA A 488 -6.32 -16.89 -14.71
CA ALA A 488 -7.29 -15.86 -15.09
C ALA A 488 -7.45 -14.85 -13.95
N LYS A 489 -7.54 -13.56 -14.27
CA LYS A 489 -7.76 -12.47 -13.30
C LYS A 489 -6.79 -12.56 -12.10
N SER A 490 -5.52 -12.56 -12.40
CA SER A 490 -4.44 -12.82 -11.44
C SER A 490 -3.36 -11.74 -11.45
N LEU A 491 -2.55 -11.75 -10.39
CA LEU A 491 -1.32 -11.00 -10.26
C LEU A 491 -0.18 -11.96 -9.94
N VAL A 492 0.90 -11.90 -10.71
CA VAL A 492 2.09 -12.70 -10.49
C VAL A 492 3.29 -11.79 -10.31
N PHE A 493 4.03 -11.99 -9.23
CA PHE A 493 5.33 -11.38 -9.02
C PHE A 493 6.43 -12.40 -9.32
N LEU A 494 7.46 -11.92 -9.99
CA LEU A 494 8.66 -12.68 -10.33
C LEU A 494 9.87 -11.90 -9.83
N THR A 495 10.77 -12.54 -9.09
CA THR A 495 11.90 -11.80 -8.52
C THR A 495 13.15 -12.64 -8.34
N THR A 496 14.30 -11.99 -8.54
CA THR A 496 15.60 -12.48 -8.10
C THR A 496 16.02 -11.92 -6.73
N ASP A 497 15.16 -11.10 -6.07
CA ASP A 497 15.41 -10.60 -4.72
C ASP A 497 15.13 -11.67 -3.66
N TYR A 498 16.03 -12.61 -3.55
CA TYR A 498 16.03 -13.63 -2.49
C TYR A 498 17.42 -14.18 -2.23
N VAL A 499 17.59 -14.76 -1.06
CA VAL A 499 18.74 -15.56 -0.71
C VAL A 499 18.22 -16.90 -0.19
N ASP A 500 18.71 -18.00 -0.78
CA ASP A 500 18.44 -19.34 -0.26
C ASP A 500 19.41 -19.59 0.89
N ARG A 501 18.91 -19.43 2.10
CA ARG A 501 19.65 -19.64 3.34
C ARG A 501 18.73 -20.21 4.39
N VAL A 502 19.32 -20.82 5.39
CA VAL A 502 18.61 -21.23 6.60
C VAL A 502 18.80 -20.12 7.64
N PRO A 503 17.74 -19.49 8.16
CA PRO A 503 17.84 -18.51 9.25
C PRO A 503 18.48 -19.13 10.50
N SER A 504 18.94 -18.28 11.44
CA SER A 504 19.41 -18.77 12.73
C SER A 504 18.27 -19.42 13.52
N GLU A 505 18.62 -20.46 14.25
CA GLU A 505 17.72 -21.12 15.20
C GLU A 505 17.35 -20.16 16.35
N VAL A 506 16.21 -20.41 16.97
CA VAL A 506 15.76 -19.66 18.15
C VAL A 506 16.09 -20.49 19.38
N ASP A 507 16.92 -19.94 20.26
CA ASP A 507 17.35 -20.57 21.50
C ASP A 507 16.47 -20.13 22.69
N GLY A 508 16.64 -20.82 23.85
CA GLY A 508 16.02 -20.43 25.12
C GLY A 508 14.50 -20.56 25.12
N VAL A 509 13.93 -21.48 24.32
CA VAL A 509 12.48 -21.74 24.34
C VAL A 509 12.11 -22.43 25.65
N ASP A 510 11.30 -21.75 26.47
CA ASP A 510 10.89 -22.20 27.79
C ASP A 510 9.41 -21.91 28.03
N ALA A 511 8.68 -22.91 28.55
CA ALA A 511 7.25 -22.82 28.85
C ALA A 511 7.07 -22.96 30.38
N ASP A 512 6.64 -21.89 31.04
CA ASP A 512 6.45 -21.86 32.48
C ASP A 512 5.36 -20.84 32.87
N ASP A 513 4.58 -21.17 33.88
CA ASP A 513 3.54 -20.33 34.47
C ASP A 513 2.59 -19.69 33.43
N GLY A 514 2.10 -20.50 32.47
CA GLY A 514 1.17 -20.04 31.41
C GLY A 514 1.82 -19.13 30.38
N ARG A 515 3.15 -19.15 30.26
CA ARG A 515 3.90 -18.29 29.37
C ARG A 515 5.01 -19.05 28.64
N LEU A 516 5.06 -18.86 27.34
CA LEU A 516 6.18 -19.27 26.51
C LEU A 516 7.12 -18.09 26.31
N THR A 517 8.43 -18.30 26.52
CA THR A 517 9.49 -17.30 26.31
C THR A 517 10.58 -17.87 25.42
N TRP A 518 11.37 -17.01 24.78
CA TRP A 518 12.53 -17.40 23.99
C TRP A 518 13.52 -16.25 23.83
N ASP A 519 14.74 -16.58 23.42
CA ASP A 519 15.78 -15.59 23.20
C ASP A 519 15.55 -14.79 21.92
N VAL A 520 16.09 -13.55 21.91
CA VAL A 520 16.08 -12.73 20.70
C VAL A 520 16.93 -13.40 19.63
N CYS A 521 16.34 -13.65 18.47
CA CYS A 521 17.07 -14.20 17.32
C CYS A 521 18.21 -13.27 16.89
N GLY A 522 19.43 -13.79 16.89
CA GLY A 522 20.64 -13.05 16.51
C GLY A 522 20.82 -12.83 15.01
N ASP A 523 19.92 -13.34 14.16
CA ASP A 523 19.98 -13.18 12.73
C ASP A 523 19.64 -11.72 12.31
N PRO A 524 20.53 -11.00 11.62
CA PRO A 524 20.30 -9.62 11.21
C PRO A 524 19.12 -9.47 10.23
N GLU A 525 18.77 -10.55 9.51
CA GLU A 525 17.66 -10.57 8.55
C GLU A 525 16.35 -11.14 9.15
N HIS A 526 16.36 -11.49 10.45
CA HIS A 526 15.16 -11.93 11.17
C HIS A 526 14.07 -10.87 11.12
N VAL A 527 12.82 -11.28 10.88
CA VAL A 527 11.65 -10.41 10.75
C VAL A 527 10.65 -10.65 11.86
N TYR A 528 10.24 -11.89 12.04
CA TYR A 528 9.27 -12.30 13.07
C TYR A 528 9.44 -13.78 13.41
N TYR A 529 8.72 -14.24 14.45
CA TYR A 529 8.69 -15.63 14.89
C TYR A 529 7.38 -16.29 14.50
N ARG A 530 7.45 -17.58 14.16
CA ARG A 530 6.31 -18.50 14.13
C ARG A 530 6.37 -19.40 15.33
N VAL A 531 5.28 -19.46 16.09
CA VAL A 531 5.16 -20.32 17.28
C VAL A 531 4.28 -21.49 16.92
N PHE A 532 4.75 -22.69 17.26
CA PHE A 532 4.05 -23.95 17.03
C PHE A 532 3.77 -24.61 18.36
N ARG A 533 2.62 -25.31 18.44
CA ARG A 533 2.27 -26.22 19.53
C ARG A 533 1.91 -27.57 18.91
N ASN A 534 2.60 -28.64 19.35
CA ASN A 534 2.39 -30.00 18.82
C ASN A 534 2.45 -30.04 17.26
N GLY A 535 3.43 -29.33 16.68
CA GLY A 535 3.63 -29.24 15.23
C GLY A 535 2.64 -28.34 14.47
N ARG A 536 1.64 -27.74 15.13
CA ARG A 536 0.67 -26.82 14.51
C ARG A 536 1.02 -25.38 14.85
N GLN A 537 1.12 -24.51 13.84
CA GLN A 537 1.31 -23.08 14.05
C GLN A 537 0.12 -22.49 14.83
N ILE A 538 0.41 -21.77 15.90
CA ILE A 538 -0.58 -21.11 16.75
C ILE A 538 -0.44 -19.59 16.73
N ARG A 539 0.73 -19.05 16.32
CA ARG A 539 1.00 -17.61 16.36
C ARG A 539 2.09 -17.19 15.36
N SER A 540 2.02 -15.93 14.94
CA SER A 540 3.12 -15.18 14.31
C SER A 540 3.29 -13.87 15.05
N THR A 541 4.49 -13.56 15.55
CA THR A 541 4.73 -12.40 16.41
C THR A 541 6.15 -11.85 16.28
N VAL A 542 6.34 -10.58 16.61
CA VAL A 542 7.68 -9.99 16.78
C VAL A 542 8.14 -10.00 18.23
N ALA A 543 7.26 -10.33 19.17
CA ALA A 543 7.60 -10.45 20.58
C ALA A 543 8.45 -11.72 20.83
N THR A 544 9.16 -11.75 21.96
CA THR A 544 9.94 -12.91 22.44
C THR A 544 9.21 -13.67 23.53
N SER A 545 7.91 -13.48 23.64
CA SER A 545 7.07 -14.23 24.56
C SER A 545 5.60 -14.16 24.18
N CYS A 546 4.82 -15.17 24.57
CA CYS A 546 3.36 -15.16 24.44
C CYS A 546 2.70 -15.95 25.57
N ALA A 547 1.41 -15.70 25.82
CA ALA A 547 0.61 -16.52 26.71
C ALA A 547 0.33 -17.88 26.08
N ILE A 548 0.32 -18.91 26.88
CA ILE A 548 -0.04 -20.29 26.55
C ILE A 548 -1.04 -20.82 27.58
N ASP A 549 -1.73 -21.90 27.23
CA ASP A 549 -2.78 -22.53 28.05
C ASP A 549 -2.40 -23.94 28.53
N ASP A 550 -1.22 -24.43 28.19
CA ASP A 550 -0.74 -25.78 28.50
C ASP A 550 0.80 -25.77 28.50
N ASP A 551 1.40 -25.78 29.70
CA ASP A 551 2.86 -25.74 29.86
C ASP A 551 3.54 -27.07 29.47
N ASP A 552 2.81 -28.17 29.44
CA ASP A 552 3.32 -29.51 29.13
C ASP A 552 3.31 -29.82 27.61
N ALA A 553 2.77 -28.94 26.78
CA ALA A 553 2.73 -29.15 25.33
C ALA A 553 4.11 -29.02 24.69
N ASP A 554 4.31 -29.68 23.55
CA ASP A 554 5.53 -29.55 22.74
C ASP A 554 5.49 -28.21 21.97
N TYR A 555 6.35 -27.27 22.35
CA TYR A 555 6.47 -25.96 21.72
C TYR A 555 7.75 -25.85 20.89
N GLU A 556 7.58 -25.28 19.70
CA GLU A 556 8.67 -24.91 18.81
C GLU A 556 8.52 -23.45 18.37
N VAL A 557 9.60 -22.69 18.40
CA VAL A 557 9.63 -21.30 17.91
C VAL A 557 10.62 -21.23 16.74
N LYS A 558 10.12 -20.77 15.60
CA LYS A 558 10.92 -20.64 14.37
C LYS A 558 11.13 -19.18 14.00
N SER A 559 12.35 -18.83 13.62
CA SER A 559 12.65 -17.54 13.04
C SER A 559 12.24 -17.49 11.57
N VAL A 560 11.75 -16.34 11.12
CA VAL A 560 11.44 -16.05 9.71
C VAL A 560 12.29 -14.87 9.26
N ASP A 561 13.00 -15.02 8.16
CA ASP A 561 13.79 -13.94 7.60
C ASP A 561 13.01 -13.09 6.57
N ARG A 562 13.63 -12.00 6.09
CA ARG A 562 12.99 -11.07 5.15
C ARG A 562 12.59 -11.70 3.81
N TRP A 563 13.17 -12.83 3.41
CA TRP A 563 12.83 -13.55 2.18
C TRP A 563 11.79 -14.65 2.41
N GLY A 564 11.36 -14.85 3.67
CA GLY A 564 10.37 -15.85 4.05
C GLY A 564 10.96 -17.24 4.29
N ASN A 565 12.30 -17.37 4.38
CA ASN A 565 12.91 -18.63 4.83
C ASN A 565 12.63 -18.81 6.33
N VAL A 566 12.46 -20.07 6.77
CA VAL A 566 11.99 -20.41 8.12
C VAL A 566 12.90 -21.49 8.73
N ARG A 567 13.26 -21.32 10.00
CA ARG A 567 13.95 -22.33 10.81
C ARG A 567 13.48 -22.31 12.24
#